data_75a39b1dd92f254fa13820914f14fa56
#
_entry.id   75a39b1dd92f254fa13820914f14fa56
#
_cell.length_a   1.000
_cell.length_b   1.000
_cell.length_c   1.000
_cell.angle_alpha   90.00
_cell.angle_beta   90.00
_cell.angle_gamma   90.00
#
_symmetry.space_group_name_H-M   'P 1'
#
loop_
_entity.id
_entity.type
_entity.pdbx_description
1 polymer ?
#
loop_
_entity_poly.entity_id
_entity_poly.type
_entity_poly.pdbx_seq_one_letter_code
_entity_poly.pdbx_strand_id
1 'polypeptide(L)'
;QDDNGYDIRDYRSIYEKFGTNEDMEELIRQAHERKIKVVLDLVVNHTSDEHAWFVESRKSKDNKYSDYYIWKDPKADGSEPNNWGSSFCGSAWEYCEERGQYYLHFYSKKQPDLNWENETVRKEVYDLMKFWMEKGADGWRMDVIASISKDQNFPDYEETEPGRKYYTGKYHSNGPRLHEFIQEMNQEVLSKYNCMTVGEAPGSTPEVARLFTDPKRKELNMIFTFEHMNIDRI
;
A
#
# COMPACT_ATOMS: atom_id res chain seq x y z
N GLN A 1 -3.71 -12.71 -7.23
CA GLN A 1 -4.69 -13.77 -7.47
C GLN A 1 -5.05 -14.51 -6.18
N ASP A 2 -4.21 -14.34 -5.19
CA ASP A 2 -4.37 -14.97 -3.86
C ASP A 2 -5.27 -14.13 -2.94
N ASP A 3 -5.50 -12.84 -3.29
CA ASP A 3 -6.38 -11.91 -2.58
C ASP A 3 -7.26 -11.11 -3.55
N ASN A 4 -8.02 -11.78 -4.38
CA ASN A 4 -9.03 -11.18 -5.29
C ASN A 4 -8.52 -10.01 -6.14
N GLY A 5 -7.22 -9.93 -6.41
CA GLY A 5 -6.58 -8.89 -7.21
C GLY A 5 -5.80 -7.85 -6.41
N TYR A 6 -5.84 -7.90 -5.07
CA TYR A 6 -5.05 -7.01 -4.22
C TYR A 6 -3.60 -7.48 -4.00
N ASP A 7 -3.17 -8.49 -4.72
CA ASP A 7 -1.80 -8.99 -4.83
C ASP A 7 -1.25 -8.66 -6.22
N ILE A 8 -0.78 -7.44 -6.42
CA ILE A 8 -0.35 -6.94 -7.73
C ILE A 8 0.98 -7.56 -8.15
N ARG A 9 0.97 -8.33 -9.24
CA ARG A 9 2.16 -8.92 -9.83
C ARG A 9 2.86 -7.98 -10.82
N ASP A 10 2.11 -7.15 -11.53
CA ASP A 10 2.61 -6.14 -12.47
C ASP A 10 1.62 -4.96 -12.52
N TYR A 11 2.09 -3.78 -12.18
CA TYR A 11 1.28 -2.57 -12.15
C TYR A 11 0.96 -1.98 -13.53
N ARG A 12 1.67 -2.40 -14.57
CA ARG A 12 1.53 -1.83 -15.92
C ARG A 12 0.88 -2.78 -16.91
N SER A 13 0.36 -3.92 -16.46
CA SER A 13 -0.35 -4.87 -17.31
C SER A 13 -1.69 -5.25 -16.72
N ILE A 14 -2.67 -5.47 -17.59
CA ILE A 14 -3.95 -6.07 -17.24
C ILE A 14 -3.76 -7.58 -17.09
N TYR A 15 -4.44 -8.15 -16.09
CA TYR A 15 -4.41 -9.60 -15.91
C TYR A 15 -5.04 -10.30 -17.11
N GLU A 16 -4.32 -11.22 -17.71
CA GLU A 16 -4.65 -11.88 -18.98
C GLU A 16 -6.07 -12.48 -19.07
N LYS A 17 -6.66 -12.87 -17.92
CA LYS A 17 -8.04 -13.35 -17.86
C LYS A 17 -9.10 -12.26 -18.06
N PHE A 18 -8.73 -10.99 -17.89
CA PHE A 18 -9.62 -9.84 -18.07
C PHE A 18 -9.39 -9.13 -19.40
N GLY A 19 -8.29 -9.43 -20.09
CA GLY A 19 -7.94 -8.82 -21.36
C GLY A 19 -6.51 -8.32 -21.40
N THR A 20 -6.29 -7.34 -22.27
CA THR A 20 -4.99 -6.71 -22.53
C THR A 20 -5.00 -5.24 -22.12
N ASN A 21 -3.84 -4.59 -22.21
CA ASN A 21 -3.75 -3.14 -22.02
C ASN A 21 -4.57 -2.38 -23.08
N GLU A 22 -4.60 -2.88 -24.31
CA GLU A 22 -5.39 -2.33 -25.40
C GLU A 22 -6.89 -2.44 -25.12
N ASP A 23 -7.35 -3.54 -24.53
CA ASP A 23 -8.76 -3.70 -24.10
C ASP A 23 -9.12 -2.68 -23.02
N MET A 24 -8.19 -2.41 -22.09
CA MET A 24 -8.38 -1.39 -21.05
C MET A 24 -8.42 0.03 -21.62
N GLU A 25 -7.54 0.34 -22.57
CA GLU A 25 -7.55 1.63 -23.27
C GLU A 25 -8.85 1.83 -24.04
N GLU A 26 -9.35 0.78 -24.73
CA GLU A 26 -10.64 0.81 -25.41
C GLU A 26 -11.80 0.97 -24.42
N LEU A 27 -11.76 0.31 -23.25
CA LEU A 27 -12.75 0.50 -22.20
C LEU A 27 -12.80 1.95 -21.73
N ILE A 28 -11.64 2.57 -21.47
CA ILE A 28 -11.55 3.97 -21.06
C ILE A 28 -12.14 4.87 -22.16
N ARG A 29 -11.77 4.67 -23.42
CA ARG A 29 -12.28 5.43 -24.57
C ARG A 29 -13.79 5.34 -24.68
N GLN A 30 -14.36 4.13 -24.60
CA GLN A 30 -15.80 3.88 -24.67
C GLN A 30 -16.57 4.50 -23.48
N ALA A 31 -15.97 4.46 -22.28
CA ALA A 31 -16.52 5.11 -21.10
C ALA A 31 -16.60 6.63 -21.29
N HIS A 32 -15.53 7.25 -21.79
CA HIS A 32 -15.46 8.69 -22.04
C HIS A 32 -16.47 9.15 -23.09
N GLU A 33 -16.68 8.40 -24.17
CA GLU A 33 -17.72 8.68 -25.16
C GLU A 33 -19.13 8.74 -24.54
N ARG A 34 -19.33 7.96 -23.47
CA ARG A 34 -20.58 7.93 -22.69
C ARG A 34 -20.58 8.87 -21.50
N LYS A 35 -19.56 9.73 -21.38
CA LYS A 35 -19.37 10.68 -20.26
C LYS A 35 -19.22 9.97 -18.89
N ILE A 36 -18.70 8.73 -18.89
CA ILE A 36 -18.38 7.96 -17.70
C ILE A 36 -16.88 8.12 -17.41
N LYS A 37 -16.54 8.42 -16.18
CA LYS A 37 -15.17 8.53 -15.71
C LYS A 37 -14.68 7.18 -15.18
N VAL A 38 -13.41 6.86 -15.44
CA VAL A 38 -12.79 5.59 -15.03
C VAL A 38 -11.78 5.86 -13.93
N VAL A 39 -12.07 5.36 -12.74
CA VAL A 39 -11.20 5.44 -11.56
C VAL A 39 -10.58 4.06 -11.34
N LEU A 40 -9.26 4.00 -11.24
CA LEU A 40 -8.52 2.76 -11.02
C LEU A 40 -8.19 2.57 -9.53
N ASP A 41 -8.00 1.31 -9.15
CA ASP A 41 -7.53 0.97 -7.81
C ASP A 41 -5.99 1.09 -7.75
N LEU A 42 -5.48 1.78 -6.74
CA LEU A 42 -4.05 1.96 -6.49
C LEU A 42 -3.66 1.16 -5.24
N VAL A 43 -3.09 -0.01 -5.43
CA VAL A 43 -2.66 -0.92 -4.36
C VAL A 43 -1.15 -0.78 -4.20
N VAL A 44 -0.70 0.11 -3.31
CA VAL A 44 0.73 0.47 -3.19
C VAL A 44 1.28 0.39 -1.77
N ASN A 45 0.50 -0.13 -0.83
CA ASN A 45 1.05 -0.53 0.47
C ASN A 45 1.94 -1.78 0.32
N HIS A 46 1.59 -2.70 -0.57
CA HIS A 46 2.24 -3.98 -0.79
C HIS A 46 2.17 -4.37 -2.27
N THR A 47 2.90 -5.40 -2.65
CA THR A 47 2.79 -6.06 -3.96
C THR A 47 2.47 -7.54 -3.77
N SER A 48 2.25 -8.28 -4.87
CA SER A 48 2.38 -9.74 -4.83
C SER A 48 3.82 -10.15 -4.49
N ASP A 49 3.99 -11.31 -3.86
CA ASP A 49 5.29 -11.98 -3.72
C ASP A 49 5.84 -12.48 -5.07
N GLU A 50 5.00 -12.50 -6.10
CA GLU A 50 5.38 -12.79 -7.50
C GLU A 50 5.81 -11.53 -8.28
N HIS A 51 5.70 -10.33 -7.70
CA HIS A 51 6.16 -9.11 -8.35
C HIS A 51 7.67 -9.15 -8.57
N ALA A 52 8.13 -8.72 -9.74
CA ALA A 52 9.55 -8.77 -10.12
C ALA A 52 10.46 -8.09 -9.08
N TRP A 53 10.00 -7.01 -8.45
CA TRP A 53 10.76 -6.33 -7.40
C TRP A 53 10.99 -7.23 -6.18
N PHE A 54 9.95 -7.97 -5.74
CA PHE A 54 10.08 -8.85 -4.58
C PHE A 54 10.92 -10.09 -4.90
N VAL A 55 10.69 -10.69 -6.08
CA VAL A 55 11.47 -11.84 -6.56
C VAL A 55 12.97 -11.53 -6.58
N GLU A 56 13.36 -10.30 -6.96
CA GLU A 56 14.76 -9.88 -6.91
C GLU A 56 15.20 -9.48 -5.49
N SER A 57 14.35 -8.75 -4.74
CA SER A 57 14.66 -8.29 -3.38
C SER A 57 14.99 -9.44 -2.43
N ARG A 58 14.26 -10.56 -2.53
CA ARG A 58 14.44 -11.72 -1.65
C ARG A 58 15.75 -12.47 -1.86
N LYS A 59 16.41 -12.31 -3.00
CA LYS A 59 17.64 -13.05 -3.37
C LYS A 59 18.88 -12.57 -2.61
N SER A 60 18.95 -11.28 -2.26
CA SER A 60 20.16 -10.70 -1.68
C SER A 60 19.85 -9.39 -0.94
N LYS A 61 20.72 -9.08 0.04
CA LYS A 61 20.72 -7.78 0.75
C LYS A 61 21.37 -6.66 -0.10
N ASP A 62 22.04 -6.99 -1.19
CA ASP A 62 22.93 -6.08 -1.92
C ASP A 62 22.51 -5.81 -3.38
N ASN A 63 21.32 -6.22 -3.82
CA ASN A 63 20.85 -5.92 -5.16
C ASN A 63 20.05 -4.61 -5.25
N LYS A 64 19.75 -4.17 -6.47
CA LYS A 64 19.00 -2.92 -6.75
C LYS A 64 17.67 -2.84 -5.98
N TYR A 65 17.01 -3.97 -5.75
CA TYR A 65 15.69 -4.07 -5.14
C TYR A 65 15.72 -4.43 -3.65
N SER A 66 16.94 -4.60 -3.09
CA SER A 66 17.12 -5.10 -1.71
C SER A 66 16.35 -4.29 -0.66
N ASP A 67 16.15 -2.98 -0.89
CA ASP A 67 15.48 -2.06 0.03
C ASP A 67 14.09 -1.57 -0.45
N TYR A 68 13.51 -2.29 -1.42
CA TYR A 68 12.16 -1.97 -1.91
C TYR A 68 11.05 -2.43 -0.96
N TYR A 69 11.35 -3.39 -0.09
CA TYR A 69 10.43 -3.95 0.90
C TYR A 69 10.99 -3.79 2.30
N ILE A 70 10.13 -3.96 3.29
CA ILE A 70 10.53 -3.83 4.70
C ILE A 70 11.09 -5.16 5.18
N TRP A 71 12.42 -5.20 5.29
CA TRP A 71 13.17 -6.35 5.79
C TRP A 71 13.79 -6.06 7.14
N LYS A 72 13.82 -7.06 8.02
CA LYS A 72 14.49 -6.98 9.33
C LYS A 72 15.25 -8.26 9.61
N ASP A 73 16.40 -8.12 10.28
CA ASP A 73 17.13 -9.27 10.77
C ASP A 73 16.34 -9.95 11.93
N PRO A 74 16.49 -11.28 12.10
CA PRO A 74 15.98 -11.96 13.29
C PRO A 74 16.54 -11.33 14.56
N LYS A 75 15.83 -11.45 15.69
CA LYS A 75 16.40 -11.21 17.02
C LYS A 75 17.55 -12.18 17.32
N ALA A 76 18.31 -11.94 18.36
CA ALA A 76 19.47 -12.77 18.72
C ALA A 76 19.12 -14.26 18.98
N ASP A 77 17.89 -14.54 19.35
CA ASP A 77 17.35 -15.90 19.56
C ASP A 77 16.71 -16.50 18.29
N GLY A 78 16.80 -15.79 17.16
CA GLY A 78 16.21 -16.20 15.88
C GLY A 78 14.73 -15.83 15.72
N SER A 79 14.10 -15.23 16.72
CA SER A 79 12.70 -14.87 16.69
C SER A 79 12.42 -13.63 15.79
N GLU A 80 11.13 -13.40 15.55
CA GLU A 80 10.62 -12.29 14.75
C GLU A 80 11.01 -10.91 15.29
N PRO A 81 11.11 -9.88 14.44
CA PRO A 81 11.54 -8.54 14.84
C PRO A 81 10.69 -7.89 15.94
N ASN A 82 9.39 -8.16 15.95
CA ASN A 82 8.46 -7.67 16.96
C ASN A 82 7.18 -8.54 17.01
N ASN A 83 6.22 -8.15 17.85
CA ASN A 83 4.97 -8.88 18.04
C ASN A 83 3.81 -8.39 17.16
N TRP A 84 4.10 -7.76 16.02
CA TRP A 84 3.06 -7.29 15.12
C TRP A 84 2.32 -8.45 14.44
N GLY A 85 1.00 -8.30 14.37
CA GLY A 85 0.10 -9.27 13.75
C GLY A 85 -0.40 -8.83 12.39
N SER A 86 -0.68 -9.82 11.54
CA SER A 86 -1.34 -9.63 10.25
C SER A 86 -2.84 -9.37 10.43
N SER A 87 -3.43 -8.60 9.53
CA SER A 87 -4.88 -8.43 9.42
C SER A 87 -5.61 -9.76 9.14
N PHE A 88 -4.92 -10.71 8.52
CA PHE A 88 -5.44 -12.04 8.18
C PHE A 88 -5.05 -13.12 9.22
N CYS A 89 -4.74 -12.70 10.43
CA CYS A 89 -4.28 -13.51 11.55
C CYS A 89 -2.82 -13.97 11.47
N GLY A 90 -2.26 -14.30 12.64
CA GLY A 90 -0.87 -14.71 12.78
C GLY A 90 0.11 -13.54 12.78
N SER A 91 1.37 -13.84 12.53
CA SER A 91 2.44 -12.83 12.46
C SER A 91 2.32 -11.92 11.25
N ALA A 92 2.79 -10.69 11.39
CA ALA A 92 3.03 -9.79 10.25
C ALA A 92 4.43 -10.01 9.63
N TRP A 93 5.20 -10.98 10.13
CA TRP A 93 6.55 -11.27 9.67
C TRP A 93 6.66 -12.68 9.13
N GLU A 94 7.25 -12.83 7.95
CA GLU A 94 7.58 -14.14 7.35
C GLU A 94 9.08 -14.23 7.10
N TYR A 95 9.69 -15.35 7.53
CA TYR A 95 11.12 -15.57 7.35
C TYR A 95 11.43 -16.02 5.93
N CYS A 96 12.39 -15.36 5.31
CA CYS A 96 12.91 -15.73 4.00
C CYS A 96 14.29 -16.39 4.17
N GLU A 97 14.35 -17.70 4.03
CA GLU A 97 15.59 -18.48 4.18
C GLU A 97 16.67 -18.03 3.18
N GLU A 98 16.27 -17.74 1.93
CA GLU A 98 17.18 -17.31 0.86
C GLU A 98 17.95 -16.04 1.23
N ARG A 99 17.27 -15.10 1.91
CA ARG A 99 17.86 -13.82 2.32
C ARG A 99 18.34 -13.80 3.77
N GLY A 100 17.86 -14.71 4.61
CA GLY A 100 18.18 -14.77 6.05
C GLY A 100 17.57 -13.61 6.84
N GLN A 101 16.44 -13.07 6.39
CA GLN A 101 15.71 -11.97 7.04
C GLN A 101 14.21 -12.25 7.05
N TYR A 102 13.49 -11.54 7.92
CA TYR A 102 12.04 -11.45 7.90
C TYR A 102 11.60 -10.29 7.00
N TYR A 103 10.54 -10.48 6.20
CA TYR A 103 9.83 -9.39 5.55
C TYR A 103 8.50 -9.11 6.24
N LEU A 104 8.08 -7.85 6.18
CA LEU A 104 6.80 -7.40 6.72
C LEU A 104 5.67 -7.67 5.73
N HIS A 105 4.52 -8.16 6.23
CA HIS A 105 3.28 -8.28 5.48
C HIS A 105 2.06 -8.04 6.40
N PHE A 106 1.36 -6.92 6.25
CA PHE A 106 0.18 -6.67 7.07
C PHE A 106 -1.04 -7.47 6.65
N TYR A 107 -1.05 -7.96 5.43
CA TYR A 107 -2.09 -8.82 4.89
C TYR A 107 -1.58 -10.25 4.74
N SER A 108 -1.79 -10.89 3.62
CA SER A 108 -1.24 -12.21 3.38
C SER A 108 0.30 -12.18 3.31
N LYS A 109 0.95 -13.27 3.71
CA LYS A 109 2.38 -13.46 3.45
C LYS A 109 2.76 -13.43 1.97
N LYS A 110 1.76 -13.51 1.08
CA LYS A 110 1.92 -13.29 -0.35
C LYS A 110 1.81 -11.82 -0.77
N GLN A 111 1.70 -10.91 0.19
CA GLN A 111 1.57 -9.48 -0.01
C GLN A 111 2.62 -8.72 0.81
N PRO A 112 3.92 -8.81 0.44
CA PRO A 112 5.00 -8.12 1.13
C PRO A 112 4.85 -6.60 1.05
N ASP A 113 5.03 -5.92 2.18
CA ASP A 113 4.88 -4.48 2.33
C ASP A 113 6.05 -3.71 1.71
N LEU A 114 5.72 -2.72 0.88
CA LEU A 114 6.69 -1.82 0.25
C LEU A 114 7.34 -0.87 1.27
N ASN A 115 8.60 -0.58 1.08
CA ASN A 115 9.36 0.39 1.87
C ASN A 115 9.20 1.81 1.32
N TRP A 116 8.18 2.54 1.79
CA TRP A 116 7.92 3.92 1.37
C TRP A 116 8.97 4.93 1.87
N GLU A 117 9.82 4.56 2.81
CA GLU A 117 10.98 5.39 3.19
C GLU A 117 12.00 5.49 2.05
N ASN A 118 12.03 4.49 1.16
CA ASN A 118 12.88 4.48 -0.02
C ASN A 118 12.29 5.39 -1.12
N GLU A 119 13.00 6.46 -1.43
CA GLU A 119 12.62 7.42 -2.48
C GLU A 119 12.46 6.75 -3.86
N THR A 120 13.25 5.71 -4.15
CA THR A 120 13.14 5.00 -5.43
C THR A 120 11.80 4.26 -5.54
N VAL A 121 11.32 3.66 -4.45
CA VAL A 121 10.00 3.03 -4.41
C VAL A 121 8.90 4.07 -4.68
N ARG A 122 8.98 5.24 -4.05
CA ARG A 122 8.01 6.31 -4.29
C ARG A 122 8.00 6.77 -5.75
N LYS A 123 9.19 6.95 -6.35
CA LYS A 123 9.30 7.30 -7.78
C LYS A 123 8.69 6.24 -8.70
N GLU A 124 8.93 4.95 -8.44
CA GLU A 124 8.30 3.86 -9.20
C GLU A 124 6.77 3.91 -9.09
N VAL A 125 6.24 4.19 -7.89
CA VAL A 125 4.79 4.38 -7.69
C VAL A 125 4.27 5.57 -8.48
N TYR A 126 4.96 6.71 -8.45
CA TYR A 126 4.53 7.89 -9.21
C TYR A 126 4.58 7.64 -10.73
N ASP A 127 5.54 6.89 -11.21
CA ASP A 127 5.68 6.57 -12.63
C ASP A 127 4.61 5.58 -13.11
N LEU A 128 4.21 4.59 -12.29
CA LEU A 128 3.08 3.73 -12.64
C LEU A 128 1.74 4.49 -12.62
N MET A 129 1.59 5.45 -11.72
CA MET A 129 0.41 6.31 -11.70
C MET A 129 0.32 7.17 -12.97
N LYS A 130 1.43 7.83 -13.35
CA LYS A 130 1.50 8.61 -14.60
C LYS A 130 1.17 7.75 -15.82
N PHE A 131 1.71 6.52 -15.88
CA PHE A 131 1.45 5.58 -16.97
C PHE A 131 -0.07 5.38 -17.23
N TRP A 132 -0.86 5.15 -16.20
CA TRP A 132 -2.31 4.98 -16.34
C TRP A 132 -3.06 6.30 -16.56
N MET A 133 -2.59 7.40 -15.95
CA MET A 133 -3.16 8.72 -16.20
C MET A 133 -2.98 9.13 -17.67
N GLU A 134 -1.84 8.85 -18.27
CA GLU A 134 -1.55 9.10 -19.69
C GLU A 134 -2.40 8.21 -20.62
N LYS A 135 -2.81 7.04 -20.16
CA LYS A 135 -3.77 6.16 -20.86
C LYS A 135 -5.23 6.56 -20.67
N GLY A 136 -5.48 7.61 -19.90
CA GLY A 136 -6.81 8.22 -19.77
C GLY A 136 -7.57 7.87 -18.50
N ALA A 137 -6.93 7.26 -17.49
CA ALA A 137 -7.56 7.11 -16.17
C ALA A 137 -7.97 8.49 -15.61
N ASP A 138 -9.11 8.56 -14.95
CA ASP A 138 -9.68 9.80 -14.41
C ASP A 138 -9.48 9.95 -12.90
N GLY A 139 -8.80 9.01 -12.28
CA GLY A 139 -8.54 9.09 -10.84
C GLY A 139 -8.15 7.76 -10.20
N TRP A 140 -8.03 7.80 -8.88
CA TRP A 140 -7.53 6.72 -8.07
C TRP A 140 -8.39 6.46 -6.83
N ARG A 141 -8.81 5.22 -6.65
CA ARG A 141 -9.17 4.69 -5.33
C ARG A 141 -7.89 4.10 -4.74
N MET A 142 -7.48 4.58 -3.59
CA MET A 142 -6.19 4.23 -2.99
C MET A 142 -6.40 3.24 -1.86
N ASP A 143 -6.03 2.00 -2.11
CA ASP A 143 -6.14 0.89 -1.19
C ASP A 143 -5.26 1.12 0.03
N VAL A 144 -5.84 1.01 1.22
CA VAL A 144 -5.19 1.15 2.54
C VAL A 144 -4.10 2.22 2.60
N ILE A 145 -4.35 3.36 1.98
CA ILE A 145 -3.35 4.43 1.83
C ILE A 145 -2.79 4.94 3.17
N ALA A 146 -3.56 4.80 4.25
CA ALA A 146 -3.11 5.14 5.58
C ALA A 146 -1.96 4.25 6.10
N SER A 147 -1.72 3.11 5.45
CA SER A 147 -0.72 2.12 5.88
C SER A 147 0.64 2.25 5.18
N ILE A 148 0.81 3.18 4.22
CA ILE A 148 2.09 3.34 3.51
C ILE A 148 3.22 3.88 4.40
N SER A 149 2.89 4.60 5.48
CA SER A 149 3.87 5.05 6.47
C SER A 149 3.68 4.32 7.79
N LYS A 150 4.78 3.77 8.32
CA LYS A 150 4.83 2.96 9.52
C LYS A 150 5.83 3.55 10.51
N ASP A 151 5.71 3.23 11.82
CA ASP A 151 6.72 3.60 12.80
C ASP A 151 8.03 2.85 12.52
N GLN A 152 9.07 3.61 12.19
CA GLN A 152 10.38 3.06 11.77
C GLN A 152 11.20 2.50 12.93
N ASN A 153 10.79 2.71 14.17
CA ASN A 153 11.39 2.07 15.33
C ASN A 153 10.91 0.62 15.49
N PHE A 154 9.81 0.24 14.84
CA PHE A 154 9.22 -1.10 14.90
C PHE A 154 9.02 -1.59 16.33
N PRO A 155 8.41 -0.79 17.24
CA PRO A 155 8.28 -1.17 18.64
C PRO A 155 7.34 -2.36 18.81
N ASP A 156 7.55 -3.15 19.86
CA ASP A 156 6.55 -4.11 20.29
C ASP A 156 5.30 -3.40 20.79
N TYR A 157 4.13 -4.00 20.57
CA TYR A 157 2.92 -3.66 21.34
C TYR A 157 3.08 -4.13 22.77
N GLU A 158 2.43 -3.44 23.71
CA GLU A 158 2.34 -3.88 25.08
C GLU A 158 1.70 -5.28 25.13
N GLU A 159 2.41 -6.24 25.70
CA GLU A 159 1.98 -7.62 25.75
C GLU A 159 0.96 -7.82 26.86
N THR A 160 -0.30 -8.05 26.49
CA THR A 160 -1.39 -8.38 27.43
C THR A 160 -1.58 -9.89 27.58
N GLU A 161 -1.11 -10.68 26.61
CA GLU A 161 -1.18 -12.14 26.59
C GLU A 161 0.13 -12.70 26.00
N PRO A 162 0.82 -13.64 26.66
CA PRO A 162 2.09 -14.18 26.17
C PRO A 162 1.99 -14.76 24.76
N GLY A 163 2.91 -14.35 23.89
CA GLY A 163 3.01 -14.83 22.50
C GLY A 163 1.91 -14.37 21.55
N ARG A 164 1.01 -13.48 21.98
CA ARG A 164 -0.03 -12.91 21.12
C ARG A 164 0.59 -12.00 20.06
N LYS A 165 0.06 -12.07 18.84
CA LYS A 165 0.34 -11.11 17.78
C LYS A 165 -0.75 -10.02 17.75
N TYR A 166 -0.33 -8.77 17.55
CA TYR A 166 -1.19 -7.61 17.69
C TYR A 166 -1.36 -6.86 16.37
N TYR A 167 -2.62 -6.66 15.97
CA TYR A 167 -3.01 -5.83 14.84
C TYR A 167 -3.98 -4.74 15.33
N THR A 168 -3.45 -3.56 15.62
CA THR A 168 -4.26 -2.45 16.18
C THR A 168 -4.20 -1.16 15.37
N GLY A 169 -3.43 -1.10 14.30
CA GLY A 169 -3.22 0.11 13.51
C GLY A 169 -2.27 1.14 14.09
N LYS A 170 -1.95 1.05 15.38
CA LYS A 170 -1.18 2.09 16.10
C LYS A 170 0.20 2.40 15.50
N TYR A 171 0.92 1.39 15.03
CA TYR A 171 2.28 1.55 14.52
C TYR A 171 2.43 1.33 13.02
N HIS A 172 1.44 0.72 12.40
CA HIS A 172 1.49 0.34 10.98
C HIS A 172 0.48 1.08 10.10
N SER A 173 -0.27 2.02 10.68
CA SER A 173 -1.12 2.95 9.94
C SER A 173 -0.95 4.36 10.50
N ASN A 174 -1.21 5.37 9.68
CA ASN A 174 -1.07 6.77 10.05
C ASN A 174 0.32 7.09 10.64
N GLY A 175 1.36 6.48 10.07
CA GLY A 175 2.74 6.69 10.52
C GLY A 175 3.22 8.15 10.31
N PRO A 176 4.37 8.50 10.87
CA PRO A 176 4.80 9.89 11.02
C PRO A 176 5.03 10.64 9.70
N ARG A 177 5.30 9.93 8.60
CA ARG A 177 5.54 10.53 7.30
C ARG A 177 4.40 10.36 6.29
N LEU A 178 3.25 9.84 6.73
CA LEU A 178 2.13 9.55 5.84
C LEU A 178 1.72 10.77 5.00
N HIS A 179 1.47 11.89 5.66
CA HIS A 179 1.03 13.10 4.97
C HIS A 179 2.11 13.72 4.09
N GLU A 180 3.39 13.57 4.46
CA GLU A 180 4.52 13.94 3.60
C GLU A 180 4.49 13.14 2.29
N PHE A 181 4.34 11.82 2.35
CA PHE A 181 4.27 10.97 1.17
C PHE A 181 3.06 11.26 0.28
N ILE A 182 1.89 11.54 0.87
CA ILE A 182 0.69 11.89 0.09
C ILE A 182 0.85 13.28 -0.55
N GLN A 183 1.45 14.23 0.13
CA GLN A 183 1.75 15.57 -0.43
C GLN A 183 2.77 15.48 -1.57
N GLU A 184 3.82 14.65 -1.42
CA GLU A 184 4.77 14.37 -2.48
C GLU A 184 4.07 13.71 -3.69
N MET A 185 3.20 12.72 -3.46
CA MET A 185 2.37 12.11 -4.50
C MET A 185 1.48 13.13 -5.21
N ASN A 186 0.88 14.04 -4.47
CA ASN A 186 0.07 15.12 -5.04
C ASN A 186 0.92 16.04 -5.92
N GLN A 187 2.07 16.47 -5.43
CA GLN A 187 3.00 17.32 -6.17
C GLN A 187 3.52 16.63 -7.44
N GLU A 188 3.90 15.35 -7.34
CA GLU A 188 4.52 14.62 -8.43
C GLU A 188 3.54 14.09 -9.46
N VAL A 189 2.28 13.85 -9.08
CA VAL A 189 1.28 13.25 -9.96
C VAL A 189 -0.05 14.00 -9.91
N LEU A 190 -0.78 13.98 -8.79
CA LEU A 190 -2.19 14.31 -8.77
C LEU A 190 -2.50 15.74 -9.22
N SER A 191 -1.64 16.70 -8.84
CA SER A 191 -1.79 18.11 -9.25
C SER A 191 -1.54 18.36 -10.74
N LYS A 192 -0.98 17.40 -11.46
CA LYS A 192 -0.64 17.51 -12.88
C LYS A 192 -1.77 17.01 -13.79
N TYR A 193 -2.78 16.39 -13.23
CA TYR A 193 -3.92 15.81 -13.96
C TYR A 193 -5.24 16.30 -13.36
N ASN A 194 -6.28 16.37 -14.21
CA ASN A 194 -7.65 16.62 -13.74
C ASN A 194 -8.24 15.27 -13.27
N CYS A 195 -7.93 14.88 -12.07
CA CYS A 195 -8.30 13.57 -11.53
C CYS A 195 -9.03 13.67 -10.19
N MET A 196 -9.75 12.62 -9.85
CA MET A 196 -10.40 12.42 -8.55
C MET A 196 -9.63 11.37 -7.73
N THR A 197 -9.52 11.59 -6.43
CA THR A 197 -8.90 10.62 -5.52
C THR A 197 -9.79 10.32 -4.32
N VAL A 198 -9.86 9.04 -3.96
CA VAL A 198 -10.47 8.59 -2.72
C VAL A 198 -9.56 7.58 -2.04
N GLY A 199 -9.10 7.88 -0.83
CA GLY A 199 -8.20 7.03 -0.05
C GLY A 199 -8.94 6.17 0.96
N GLU A 200 -8.55 4.94 1.10
CA GLU A 200 -9.02 4.08 2.19
C GLU A 200 -8.18 4.34 3.44
N ALA A 201 -8.83 4.95 4.46
CA ALA A 201 -8.18 5.38 5.69
C ALA A 201 -8.99 4.96 6.93
N PRO A 202 -9.04 3.66 7.24
CA PRO A 202 -9.72 3.16 8.44
C PRO A 202 -9.08 3.73 9.71
N GLY A 203 -9.87 3.88 10.78
CA GLY A 203 -9.42 4.45 12.04
C GLY A 203 -9.28 5.97 12.03
N SER A 204 -9.83 6.66 11.03
CA SER A 204 -9.75 8.11 10.90
C SER A 204 -10.86 8.82 11.67
N THR A 205 -10.48 9.63 12.69
CA THR A 205 -11.39 10.60 13.29
C THR A 205 -11.71 11.73 12.30
N PRO A 206 -12.75 12.55 12.52
CA PRO A 206 -13.02 13.72 11.68
C PRO A 206 -11.82 14.67 11.56
N GLU A 207 -11.02 14.82 12.61
CA GLU A 207 -9.81 15.64 12.62
C GLU A 207 -8.74 15.04 11.71
N VAL A 208 -8.52 13.74 11.79
CA VAL A 208 -7.58 13.00 10.92
C VAL A 208 -8.07 13.04 9.47
N ALA A 209 -9.37 12.82 9.23
CA ALA A 209 -9.97 12.90 7.89
C ALA A 209 -9.70 14.26 7.21
N ARG A 210 -9.75 15.34 7.97
CA ARG A 210 -9.43 16.69 7.47
C ARG A 210 -7.97 16.85 7.05
N LEU A 211 -7.05 16.11 7.65
CA LEU A 211 -5.65 16.15 7.21
C LEU A 211 -5.50 15.63 5.78
N PHE A 212 -6.25 14.61 5.40
CA PHE A 212 -6.24 14.08 4.03
C PHE A 212 -6.98 14.97 3.03
N THR A 213 -8.06 15.64 3.46
CA THR A 213 -9.05 16.20 2.52
C THR A 213 -9.13 17.73 2.50
N ASP A 214 -8.44 18.45 3.40
CA ASP A 214 -8.37 19.91 3.35
C ASP A 214 -7.62 20.35 2.08
N PRO A 215 -8.26 21.10 1.16
CA PRO A 215 -7.63 21.52 -0.11
C PRO A 215 -6.32 22.31 0.07
N LYS A 216 -6.14 22.96 1.21
CA LYS A 216 -4.91 23.71 1.51
C LYS A 216 -3.70 22.81 1.72
N ARG A 217 -3.94 21.56 2.11
CA ARG A 217 -2.90 20.58 2.36
C ARG A 217 -2.39 19.91 1.09
N LYS A 218 -3.20 19.96 0.01
CA LYS A 218 -2.86 19.34 -1.28
C LYS A 218 -2.54 17.84 -1.14
N GLU A 219 -3.49 17.10 -0.61
CA GLU A 219 -3.43 15.65 -0.48
C GLU A 219 -4.49 14.99 -1.36
N LEU A 220 -5.54 14.43 -0.77
CA LEU A 220 -6.60 13.72 -1.48
C LEU A 220 -7.89 14.54 -1.57
N ASN A 221 -8.80 14.15 -2.46
CA ASN A 221 -10.13 14.78 -2.52
C ASN A 221 -11.08 14.21 -1.46
N MET A 222 -11.03 12.90 -1.22
CA MET A 222 -11.92 12.17 -0.33
C MET A 222 -11.19 11.02 0.36
N ILE A 223 -11.77 10.50 1.45
CA ILE A 223 -11.39 9.24 2.05
C ILE A 223 -12.61 8.39 2.39
N PHE A 224 -12.43 7.08 2.41
CA PHE A 224 -13.34 6.15 3.08
C PHE A 224 -12.98 6.05 4.54
N THR A 225 -13.99 6.16 5.40
CA THR A 225 -13.91 5.86 6.84
C THR A 225 -14.85 4.67 7.14
N PHE A 226 -14.41 3.77 8.02
CA PHE A 226 -15.18 2.55 8.33
C PHE A 226 -15.78 2.53 9.73
N GLU A 227 -15.58 3.60 10.50
CA GLU A 227 -16.01 3.71 11.89
C GLU A 227 -17.53 3.51 12.05
N HIS A 228 -18.30 4.04 11.10
CA HIS A 228 -19.76 3.88 11.07
C HIS A 228 -20.21 2.41 10.91
N MET A 229 -19.38 1.55 10.35
CA MET A 229 -19.65 0.11 10.22
C MET A 229 -19.47 -0.67 11.53
N ASN A 230 -18.87 -0.04 12.54
CA ASN A 230 -18.59 -0.66 13.83
C ASN A 230 -19.47 -0.12 14.96
N ILE A 231 -20.41 0.77 14.67
CA ILE A 231 -21.28 1.40 15.69
C ILE A 231 -22.07 0.36 16.50
N ASP A 232 -22.50 -0.73 15.87
CA ASP A 232 -23.29 -1.79 16.52
C ASP A 232 -22.42 -2.82 17.27
N ARG A 233 -21.10 -2.62 17.33
CA ARG A 233 -20.16 -3.53 18.01
C ARG A 233 -19.66 -2.99 19.36
N ILE A 234 -20.30 -1.92 19.87
CA ILE A 234 -19.99 -1.29 21.15
C ILE A 234 -20.95 -1.82 22.22
#